data_dff6992cb7444b58542c240954cf2b08
#
_entry.id   dff6992cb7444b58542c240954cf2b08
#
_cell.length_a   1.000
_cell.length_b   1.000
_cell.length_c   1.000
_cell.angle_alpha   90.00
_cell.angle_beta   90.00
_cell.angle_gamma   90.00
#
_symmetry.space_group_name_H-M   'P 1'
#
loop_
_entity.id
_entity.type
_entity.pdbx_description
1 polymer ?
#
loop_
_entity_poly.entity_id
_entity_poly.type
_entity_poly.pdbx_seq_one_letter_code
_entity_poly.pdbx_strand_id
1 'polypeptide(L)'
;MTKPPTIKLGGPSHGPHAGGAPGHLVILLHGYGADGNDLIGLAPVLAPLMPDAVFHAPNAPYPCEGNPMGYQWFGISRLDPQVAAAGVRSAAPFVEAFLDDTLARHGLDESKTVLVGFSQGTMMALHVGLRRARPLAGIVGFSGMLAGPDTLAAEIKSRPPVLLVHGDSDEMLPAVLTQRAAQALETNGIEVDVHIAQGVGHGIDQTGLSQAARFLLKAFDLPVSK
;
A
#
# COMPACT_ATOMS: atom_id res chain seq x y z
N MET A 1 -10.72 20.60 10.83
CA MET A 1 -9.36 20.02 10.88
C MET A 1 -9.33 19.01 12.03
N THR A 2 -9.18 17.74 11.73
CA THR A 2 -9.01 16.68 12.76
C THR A 2 -7.67 16.88 13.44
N LYS A 3 -7.64 16.73 14.77
CA LYS A 3 -6.39 16.78 15.55
C LYS A 3 -5.44 15.68 15.05
N PRO A 4 -4.15 15.98 14.84
CA PRO A 4 -3.19 14.95 14.40
C PRO A 4 -3.17 13.79 15.41
N PRO A 5 -2.95 12.55 14.97
CA PRO A 5 -2.91 11.39 15.84
C PRO A 5 -1.80 11.53 16.88
N THR A 6 -2.07 11.11 18.09
CA THR A 6 -1.12 11.19 19.21
C THR A 6 0.03 10.19 19.06
N ILE A 7 -0.21 9.07 18.33
CA ILE A 7 0.79 8.03 18.05
C ILE A 7 1.49 8.38 16.73
N LYS A 8 2.81 8.56 16.79
CA LYS A 8 3.64 8.66 15.59
C LYS A 8 4.06 7.26 15.16
N LEU A 9 3.79 6.94 13.88
CA LEU A 9 4.26 5.68 13.32
C LEU A 9 5.78 5.72 13.16
N GLY A 10 6.43 4.58 13.41
CA GLY A 10 7.84 4.34 13.18
C GLY A 10 8.03 2.96 12.60
N GLY A 11 9.22 2.68 12.06
CA GLY A 11 9.54 1.38 11.47
C GLY A 11 10.86 1.43 10.70
N PRO A 12 11.27 0.31 10.11
CA PRO A 12 12.49 0.23 9.33
C PRO A 12 12.42 1.06 8.05
N SER A 13 13.60 1.42 7.55
CA SER A 13 13.77 2.07 6.26
C SER A 13 14.96 1.49 5.51
N HIS A 14 14.98 1.64 4.19
CA HIS A 14 16.07 1.18 3.33
C HIS A 14 16.33 2.18 2.19
N GLY A 15 17.60 2.41 1.87
CA GLY A 15 18.03 3.29 0.76
C GLY A 15 18.12 4.76 1.13
N PRO A 16 18.42 5.62 0.15
CA PRO A 16 18.64 5.30 -1.28
C PRO A 16 19.85 4.39 -1.51
N HIS A 17 19.73 3.45 -2.46
CA HIS A 17 20.82 2.53 -2.82
C HIS A 17 22.04 3.26 -3.39
N ALA A 18 21.84 4.32 -4.15
CA ALA A 18 22.90 5.18 -4.67
C ALA A 18 23.48 6.14 -3.61
N GLY A 19 22.87 6.21 -2.42
CA GLY A 19 23.20 7.24 -1.42
C GLY A 19 22.68 8.63 -1.80
N GLY A 20 22.90 9.61 -0.92
CA GLY A 20 22.45 10.98 -1.14
C GLY A 20 20.97 11.23 -0.82
N ALA A 21 20.44 12.35 -1.33
CA ALA A 21 19.03 12.69 -1.17
C ALA A 21 18.16 11.80 -2.07
N PRO A 22 17.04 11.26 -1.56
CA PRO A 22 16.15 10.43 -2.38
C PRO A 22 15.40 11.25 -3.42
N GLY A 23 15.23 10.69 -4.62
CA GLY A 23 14.38 11.21 -5.68
C GLY A 23 12.97 10.62 -5.66
N HIS A 24 12.78 9.46 -5.04
CA HIS A 24 11.51 8.73 -4.98
C HIS A 24 11.27 8.12 -3.60
N LEU A 25 9.99 7.92 -3.25
CA LEU A 25 9.55 7.36 -1.97
C LEU A 25 8.62 6.18 -2.19
N VAL A 26 8.91 5.06 -1.54
CA VAL A 26 8.02 3.90 -1.47
C VAL A 26 7.66 3.65 -0.01
N ILE A 27 6.36 3.70 0.32
CA ILE A 27 5.87 3.35 1.65
C ILE A 27 5.22 1.97 1.59
N LEU A 28 5.68 1.06 2.45
CA LEU A 28 5.29 -0.33 2.53
C LEU A 28 4.38 -0.54 3.75
N LEU A 29 3.11 -0.88 3.54
CA LEU A 29 2.11 -1.05 4.59
C LEU A 29 1.82 -2.55 4.79
N HIS A 30 2.25 -3.08 5.94
CA HIS A 30 2.18 -4.51 6.26
C HIS A 30 0.75 -5.02 6.51
N GLY A 31 0.59 -6.36 6.49
CA GLY A 31 -0.66 -7.04 6.80
C GLY A 31 -0.96 -7.12 8.30
N TYR A 32 -2.16 -7.62 8.63
CA TYR A 32 -2.59 -7.88 10.00
C TYR A 32 -1.65 -8.89 10.69
N GLY A 33 -1.17 -8.57 11.87
CA GLY A 33 -0.32 -9.46 12.68
C GLY A 33 1.16 -9.47 12.28
N ALA A 34 1.56 -8.68 11.28
CA ALA A 34 2.93 -8.46 10.87
C ALA A 34 3.49 -7.13 11.44
N ASP A 35 4.65 -6.73 10.98
CA ASP A 35 5.29 -5.46 11.28
C ASP A 35 6.04 -4.91 10.05
N GLY A 36 6.68 -3.75 10.19
CA GLY A 36 7.44 -3.15 9.09
C GLY A 36 8.62 -4.00 8.61
N ASN A 37 9.19 -4.89 9.46
CA ASN A 37 10.31 -5.76 9.06
C ASN A 37 9.89 -6.83 8.06
N ASP A 38 8.60 -7.19 8.03
CA ASP A 38 8.06 -8.12 7.04
C ASP A 38 8.20 -7.56 5.61
N LEU A 39 7.62 -6.39 5.34
CA LEU A 39 7.63 -5.83 4.00
C LEU A 39 8.92 -5.09 3.61
N ILE A 40 9.69 -4.58 4.57
CA ILE A 40 10.97 -3.93 4.21
C ILE A 40 11.94 -4.89 3.52
N GLY A 41 11.75 -6.21 3.71
CA GLY A 41 12.47 -7.26 2.99
C GLY A 41 12.34 -7.20 1.46
N LEU A 42 11.34 -6.50 0.92
CA LEU A 42 11.20 -6.26 -0.53
C LEU A 42 12.19 -5.20 -1.03
N ALA A 43 12.62 -4.28 -0.17
CA ALA A 43 13.45 -3.14 -0.56
C ALA A 43 14.83 -3.57 -1.13
N PRO A 44 15.58 -4.54 -0.56
CA PRO A 44 16.85 -4.99 -1.15
C PRO A 44 16.72 -5.54 -2.58
N VAL A 45 15.54 -6.07 -2.95
CA VAL A 45 15.28 -6.58 -4.30
C VAL A 45 14.91 -5.45 -5.26
N LEU A 46 14.16 -4.44 -4.79
CA LEU A 46 13.65 -3.34 -5.59
C LEU A 46 14.66 -2.17 -5.73
N ALA A 47 15.43 -1.88 -4.68
CA ALA A 47 16.32 -0.72 -4.63
C ALA A 47 17.39 -0.67 -5.75
N PRO A 48 17.98 -1.79 -6.21
CA PRO A 48 18.90 -1.75 -7.36
C PRO A 48 18.24 -1.28 -8.66
N LEU A 49 16.92 -1.46 -8.80
CA LEU A 49 16.16 -1.05 -10.00
C LEU A 49 15.79 0.44 -9.96
N MET A 50 15.70 1.02 -8.78
CA MET A 50 15.40 2.44 -8.53
C MET A 50 16.35 3.01 -7.48
N PRO A 51 17.61 3.26 -7.86
CA PRO A 51 18.73 3.47 -6.93
C PRO A 51 18.63 4.74 -6.09
N ASP A 52 17.81 5.71 -6.49
CA ASP A 52 17.50 6.93 -5.74
C ASP A 52 16.22 6.82 -4.88
N ALA A 53 15.56 5.67 -4.87
CA ALA A 53 14.36 5.49 -4.04
C ALA A 53 14.72 5.19 -2.58
N VAL A 54 13.96 5.79 -1.67
CA VAL A 54 13.93 5.43 -0.25
C VAL A 54 12.66 4.65 0.06
N PHE A 55 12.79 3.60 0.85
CA PHE A 55 11.71 2.73 1.29
C PHE A 55 11.48 2.93 2.78
N HIS A 56 10.23 3.09 3.19
CA HIS A 56 9.82 3.15 4.59
C HIS A 56 8.71 2.13 4.84
N ALA A 57 8.83 1.35 5.90
CA ALA A 57 7.83 0.38 6.31
C ALA A 57 7.40 0.63 7.77
N PRO A 58 6.43 1.54 7.99
CA PRO A 58 5.98 1.84 9.35
C PRO A 58 5.22 0.66 9.96
N ASN A 59 5.40 0.45 11.28
CA ASN A 59 4.52 -0.39 12.06
C ASN A 59 3.15 0.27 12.20
N ALA A 60 2.09 -0.52 12.12
CA ALA A 60 0.74 -0.05 12.37
C ALA A 60 0.57 0.42 13.83
N PRO A 61 -0.43 1.28 14.13
CA PRO A 61 -0.51 1.98 15.42
C PRO A 61 -0.87 1.10 16.62
N TYR A 62 -1.45 -0.10 16.39
CA TYR A 62 -1.98 -0.92 17.47
C TYR A 62 -1.29 -2.28 17.53
N PRO A 63 -0.99 -2.81 18.75
CA PRO A 63 -0.65 -4.22 18.91
C PRO A 63 -1.74 -5.12 18.31
N CYS A 64 -1.34 -6.22 17.67
CA CYS A 64 -2.31 -7.11 17.05
C CYS A 64 -3.01 -7.99 18.08
N GLU A 65 -4.35 -8.05 18.02
CA GLU A 65 -5.16 -8.90 18.90
C GLU A 65 -4.90 -10.40 18.66
N GLY A 66 -4.64 -10.78 17.40
CA GLY A 66 -4.38 -12.17 17.00
C GLY A 66 -2.92 -12.61 17.09
N ASN A 67 -1.98 -11.66 17.21
CA ASN A 67 -0.53 -11.94 17.31
C ASN A 67 0.16 -10.87 18.18
N PRO A 68 0.45 -11.14 19.45
CA PRO A 68 1.05 -10.15 20.36
C PRO A 68 2.43 -9.61 19.93
N MET A 69 3.11 -10.29 19.00
CA MET A 69 4.41 -9.88 18.46
C MET A 69 4.29 -8.95 17.24
N GLY A 70 3.08 -8.80 16.69
CA GLY A 70 2.82 -7.99 15.51
C GLY A 70 1.85 -6.83 15.77
N TYR A 71 1.53 -6.13 14.70
CA TYR A 71 0.68 -4.93 14.73
C TYR A 71 -0.53 -5.08 13.82
N GLN A 72 -1.52 -4.22 14.02
CA GLN A 72 -2.71 -4.10 13.20
C GLN A 72 -3.05 -2.63 12.93
N TRP A 73 -3.54 -2.34 11.74
CA TRP A 73 -4.07 -1.02 11.42
C TRP A 73 -5.40 -0.79 12.13
N PHE A 74 -6.23 -1.84 12.15
CA PHE A 74 -7.52 -1.88 12.85
C PHE A 74 -7.88 -3.32 13.20
N GLY A 75 -8.76 -3.51 14.18
CA GLY A 75 -9.26 -4.84 14.56
C GLY A 75 -10.08 -5.48 13.44
N ILE A 76 -9.92 -6.79 13.22
CA ILE A 76 -10.66 -7.56 12.22
C ILE A 76 -11.63 -8.48 12.94
N SER A 77 -12.92 -8.11 12.97
CA SER A 77 -13.98 -9.00 13.46
C SER A 77 -14.58 -9.88 12.36
N ARG A 78 -14.57 -9.38 11.11
CA ARG A 78 -14.99 -10.08 9.89
C ARG A 78 -14.23 -9.53 8.69
N LEU A 79 -13.93 -10.42 7.71
CA LEU A 79 -13.37 -10.05 6.41
C LEU A 79 -14.50 -9.62 5.46
N ASP A 80 -15.09 -8.48 5.74
CA ASP A 80 -16.19 -7.87 4.99
C ASP A 80 -15.84 -6.44 4.62
N PRO A 81 -15.97 -6.03 3.33
CA PRO A 81 -15.60 -4.68 2.88
C PRO A 81 -16.29 -3.54 3.62
N GLN A 82 -17.53 -3.74 4.07
CA GLN A 82 -18.28 -2.72 4.81
C GLN A 82 -17.78 -2.61 6.27
N VAL A 83 -17.46 -3.75 6.89
CA VAL A 83 -16.87 -3.76 8.25
C VAL A 83 -15.48 -3.14 8.20
N ALA A 84 -14.67 -3.49 7.20
CA ALA A 84 -13.34 -2.92 7.00
C ALA A 84 -13.37 -1.39 6.75
N ALA A 85 -14.47 -0.86 6.19
CA ALA A 85 -14.62 0.58 5.91
C ALA A 85 -14.48 1.46 7.17
N ALA A 86 -15.06 1.05 8.29
CA ALA A 86 -14.90 1.76 9.55
C ALA A 86 -13.46 1.70 10.07
N GLY A 87 -12.83 0.51 9.94
CA GLY A 87 -11.44 0.27 10.33
C GLY A 87 -10.45 1.15 9.56
N VAL A 88 -10.50 1.15 8.23
CA VAL A 88 -9.60 1.98 7.42
C VAL A 88 -9.78 3.47 7.69
N ARG A 89 -11.02 3.95 7.91
CA ARG A 89 -11.27 5.35 8.27
C ARG A 89 -10.65 5.73 9.60
N SER A 90 -10.69 4.84 10.59
CA SER A 90 -10.11 5.09 11.91
C SER A 90 -8.57 5.13 11.87
N ALA A 91 -7.96 4.30 11.00
CA ALA A 91 -6.51 4.17 10.88
C ALA A 91 -5.89 5.15 9.86
N ALA A 92 -6.66 5.65 8.89
CA ALA A 92 -6.16 6.54 7.85
C ALA A 92 -5.37 7.75 8.37
N PRO A 93 -5.79 8.47 9.44
CA PRO A 93 -5.04 9.62 9.95
C PRO A 93 -3.59 9.31 10.34
N PHE A 94 -3.30 8.08 10.78
CA PHE A 94 -1.94 7.68 11.13
C PHE A 94 -1.05 7.54 9.88
N VAL A 95 -1.58 6.92 8.82
CA VAL A 95 -0.85 6.78 7.55
C VAL A 95 -0.69 8.13 6.87
N GLU A 96 -1.72 8.97 6.89
CA GLU A 96 -1.67 10.34 6.34
C GLU A 96 -0.59 11.18 7.04
N ALA A 97 -0.56 11.18 8.37
CA ALA A 97 0.44 11.92 9.14
C ALA A 97 1.87 11.39 8.88
N PHE A 98 2.04 10.06 8.81
CA PHE A 98 3.32 9.45 8.49
C PHE A 98 3.80 9.83 7.08
N LEU A 99 2.89 9.81 6.11
CA LEU A 99 3.18 10.19 4.72
C LEU A 99 3.61 11.67 4.65
N ASP A 100 2.84 12.57 5.27
CA ASP A 100 3.13 14.01 5.29
C ASP A 100 4.49 14.31 5.97
N ASP A 101 4.75 13.72 7.13
CA ASP A 101 6.04 13.85 7.83
C ASP A 101 7.21 13.32 6.99
N THR A 102 7.01 12.23 6.26
CA THR A 102 8.05 11.59 5.44
C THR A 102 8.33 12.39 4.17
N LEU A 103 7.29 12.89 3.50
CA LEU A 103 7.42 13.79 2.35
C LEU A 103 8.19 15.06 2.74
N ALA A 104 7.81 15.70 3.84
CA ALA A 104 8.48 16.90 4.33
C ALA A 104 9.96 16.64 4.69
N ARG A 105 10.26 15.49 5.31
CA ARG A 105 11.62 15.10 5.70
C ARG A 105 12.53 14.92 4.50
N HIS A 106 12.03 14.36 3.40
CA HIS A 106 12.81 14.09 2.20
C HIS A 106 12.72 15.18 1.15
N GLY A 107 11.87 16.19 1.33
CA GLY A 107 11.63 17.26 0.34
C GLY A 107 10.95 16.71 -0.92
N LEU A 108 10.15 15.66 -0.80
CA LEU A 108 9.41 15.02 -1.89
C LEU A 108 7.93 15.42 -1.86
N ASP A 109 7.21 15.08 -2.90
CA ASP A 109 5.76 15.23 -3.00
C ASP A 109 5.06 13.94 -3.45
N GLU A 110 3.73 13.99 -3.55
CA GLU A 110 2.92 12.84 -3.91
C GLU A 110 3.26 12.27 -5.29
N SER A 111 3.68 13.10 -6.26
CA SER A 111 4.03 12.63 -7.61
C SER A 111 5.30 11.78 -7.66
N LYS A 112 6.07 11.77 -6.58
CA LYS A 112 7.29 10.97 -6.40
C LYS A 112 7.11 9.84 -5.39
N THR A 113 5.85 9.50 -5.07
CA THR A 113 5.53 8.56 -3.98
C THR A 113 4.60 7.46 -4.46
N VAL A 114 4.92 6.21 -4.12
CA VAL A 114 4.04 5.05 -4.27
C VAL A 114 3.73 4.44 -2.91
N LEU A 115 2.46 4.11 -2.67
CA LEU A 115 2.06 3.25 -1.56
C LEU A 115 1.99 1.80 -2.02
N VAL A 116 2.63 0.91 -1.28
CA VAL A 116 2.58 -0.54 -1.49
C VAL A 116 1.96 -1.16 -0.25
N GLY A 117 0.91 -1.94 -0.41
CA GLY A 117 0.25 -2.62 0.70
C GLY A 117 0.18 -4.12 0.52
N PHE A 118 0.17 -4.85 1.63
CA PHE A 118 -0.14 -6.27 1.68
C PHE A 118 -1.35 -6.51 2.58
N SER A 119 -2.35 -7.26 2.11
CA SER A 119 -3.54 -7.63 2.90
C SER A 119 -4.24 -6.41 3.50
N GLN A 120 -4.27 -6.26 4.83
CA GLN A 120 -4.81 -5.08 5.51
C GLN A 120 -4.09 -3.78 5.07
N GLY A 121 -2.79 -3.85 4.80
CA GLY A 121 -2.02 -2.73 4.25
C GLY A 121 -2.49 -2.29 2.86
N THR A 122 -2.96 -3.22 2.01
CA THR A 122 -3.61 -2.89 0.72
C THR A 122 -4.88 -2.08 0.94
N MET A 123 -5.71 -2.46 1.92
CA MET A 123 -6.92 -1.71 2.27
C MET A 123 -6.57 -0.27 2.68
N MET A 124 -5.50 -0.11 3.48
CA MET A 124 -4.99 1.21 3.88
C MET A 124 -4.44 2.01 2.70
N ALA A 125 -3.61 1.40 1.84
CA ALA A 125 -3.02 2.06 0.68
C ALA A 125 -4.08 2.59 -0.29
N LEU A 126 -5.09 1.77 -0.61
CA LEU A 126 -6.23 2.18 -1.45
C LEU A 126 -7.05 3.28 -0.77
N HIS A 127 -7.35 3.12 0.53
CA HIS A 127 -8.16 4.11 1.24
C HIS A 127 -7.49 5.49 1.28
N VAL A 128 -6.24 5.54 1.71
CA VAL A 128 -5.49 6.80 1.86
C VAL A 128 -5.13 7.38 0.49
N GLY A 129 -4.55 6.58 -0.41
CA GLY A 129 -4.02 7.08 -1.68
C GLY A 129 -5.08 7.72 -2.57
N LEU A 130 -6.30 7.15 -2.60
CA LEU A 130 -7.42 7.71 -3.39
C LEU A 130 -8.05 8.96 -2.77
N ARG A 131 -7.78 9.26 -1.50
CA ARG A 131 -8.33 10.42 -0.78
C ARG A 131 -7.33 11.55 -0.57
N ARG A 132 -6.10 11.41 -1.07
CA ARG A 132 -5.13 12.52 -1.13
C ARG A 132 -5.61 13.58 -2.11
N ALA A 133 -5.37 14.85 -1.78
CA ALA A 133 -5.75 15.98 -2.65
C ALA A 133 -4.95 16.00 -3.97
N ARG A 134 -3.68 15.56 -3.92
CA ARG A 134 -2.83 15.37 -5.08
C ARG A 134 -2.63 13.87 -5.33
N PRO A 135 -2.59 13.42 -6.60
CA PRO A 135 -2.40 12.01 -6.91
C PRO A 135 -0.98 11.57 -6.53
N LEU A 136 -0.89 10.39 -5.92
CA LEU A 136 0.36 9.66 -5.80
C LEU A 136 0.86 9.23 -7.19
N ALA A 137 2.15 8.90 -7.31
CA ALA A 137 2.69 8.27 -8.52
C ALA A 137 2.02 6.91 -8.82
N GLY A 138 1.58 6.19 -7.78
CA GLY A 138 0.84 4.96 -7.93
C GLY A 138 0.48 4.29 -6.60
N ILE A 139 -0.30 3.21 -6.70
CA ILE A 139 -0.63 2.33 -5.58
C ILE A 139 -0.43 0.88 -6.03
N VAL A 140 0.25 0.07 -5.22
CA VAL A 140 0.37 -1.37 -5.41
C VAL A 140 -0.31 -2.07 -4.24
N GLY A 141 -1.23 -2.97 -4.52
CA GLY A 141 -1.93 -3.77 -3.52
C GLY A 141 -1.73 -5.26 -3.75
N PHE A 142 -1.19 -5.96 -2.76
CA PHE A 142 -1.08 -7.41 -2.75
C PHE A 142 -2.13 -8.03 -1.84
N SER A 143 -2.81 -9.07 -2.29
CA SER A 143 -3.69 -9.96 -1.51
C SER A 143 -4.67 -9.20 -0.59
N GLY A 144 -5.29 -8.14 -1.12
CA GLY A 144 -6.18 -7.28 -0.35
C GLY A 144 -7.55 -7.08 -0.98
N MET A 145 -8.30 -6.12 -0.45
CA MET A 145 -9.61 -5.73 -0.96
C MET A 145 -9.82 -4.22 -0.86
N LEU A 146 -10.80 -3.70 -1.60
CA LEU A 146 -11.28 -2.33 -1.44
C LEU A 146 -12.27 -2.27 -0.27
N ALA A 147 -11.90 -1.55 0.80
CA ALA A 147 -12.78 -1.32 1.93
C ALA A 147 -13.77 -0.18 1.62
N GLY A 148 -15.07 -0.41 1.85
CA GLY A 148 -16.14 0.57 1.65
C GLY A 148 -16.31 1.00 0.18
N PRO A 149 -16.50 0.07 -0.77
CA PRO A 149 -16.65 0.41 -2.19
C PRO A 149 -17.82 1.36 -2.46
N ASP A 150 -18.89 1.28 -1.68
CA ASP A 150 -20.11 2.08 -1.87
C ASP A 150 -19.90 3.58 -1.62
N THR A 151 -18.89 3.96 -0.85
CA THR A 151 -18.58 5.36 -0.56
C THR A 151 -17.49 5.93 -1.44
N LEU A 152 -16.85 5.09 -2.28
CA LEU A 152 -15.69 5.48 -3.07
C LEU A 152 -15.99 6.69 -3.96
N ALA A 153 -17.06 6.65 -4.73
CA ALA A 153 -17.42 7.69 -5.69
C ALA A 153 -17.57 9.08 -5.03
N ALA A 154 -18.09 9.12 -3.81
CA ALA A 154 -18.27 10.36 -3.06
C ALA A 154 -17.01 10.88 -2.37
N GLU A 155 -16.05 9.99 -2.08
CA GLU A 155 -14.90 10.29 -1.23
C GLU A 155 -13.58 10.41 -2.01
N ILE A 156 -13.53 9.93 -3.25
CA ILE A 156 -12.32 9.96 -4.10
C ILE A 156 -11.94 11.42 -4.45
N LYS A 157 -10.67 11.75 -4.27
CA LYS A 157 -10.12 13.09 -4.57
C LYS A 157 -9.07 13.06 -5.67
N SER A 158 -8.36 11.94 -5.82
CA SER A 158 -7.35 11.77 -6.85
C SER A 158 -7.41 10.37 -7.45
N ARG A 159 -6.82 10.18 -8.62
CA ARG A 159 -6.88 8.94 -9.40
C ARG A 159 -5.48 8.50 -9.82
N PRO A 160 -4.61 8.10 -8.86
CA PRO A 160 -3.33 7.49 -9.21
C PRO A 160 -3.58 6.16 -9.93
N PRO A 161 -2.66 5.70 -10.80
CA PRO A 161 -2.72 4.35 -11.33
C PRO A 161 -2.57 3.32 -10.22
N VAL A 162 -3.20 2.16 -10.37
CA VAL A 162 -3.24 1.09 -9.36
C VAL A 162 -2.82 -0.24 -9.98
N LEU A 163 -1.96 -0.98 -9.30
CA LEU A 163 -1.70 -2.39 -9.56
C LEU A 163 -2.26 -3.22 -8.42
N LEU A 164 -3.07 -4.23 -8.74
CA LEU A 164 -3.57 -5.22 -7.79
C LEU A 164 -3.02 -6.60 -8.15
N VAL A 165 -2.40 -7.27 -7.17
CA VAL A 165 -1.84 -8.62 -7.32
C VAL A 165 -2.48 -9.53 -6.29
N HIS A 166 -2.92 -10.73 -6.70
CA HIS A 166 -3.57 -11.69 -5.79
C HIS A 166 -3.31 -13.12 -6.21
N GLY A 167 -3.15 -14.02 -5.25
CA GLY A 167 -3.07 -15.46 -5.50
C GLY A 167 -4.48 -16.06 -5.69
N ASP A 168 -4.66 -16.93 -6.68
CA ASP A 168 -5.96 -17.59 -6.92
C ASP A 168 -6.31 -18.66 -5.88
N SER A 169 -5.31 -19.13 -5.14
CA SER A 169 -5.43 -20.12 -4.06
C SER A 169 -5.40 -19.49 -2.67
N ASP A 170 -5.71 -18.20 -2.56
CA ASP A 170 -5.79 -17.47 -1.29
C ASP A 170 -7.04 -17.91 -0.50
N GLU A 171 -6.82 -18.66 0.59
CA GLU A 171 -7.89 -19.15 1.48
C GLU A 171 -8.30 -18.11 2.54
N MET A 172 -7.51 -17.06 2.75
CA MET A 172 -7.83 -16.00 3.72
C MET A 172 -8.72 -14.91 3.10
N LEU A 173 -8.33 -14.42 1.93
CA LEU A 173 -9.05 -13.41 1.16
C LEU A 173 -9.24 -13.93 -0.27
N PRO A 174 -10.45 -14.37 -0.67
CA PRO A 174 -10.66 -14.85 -2.03
C PRO A 174 -10.31 -13.80 -3.11
N ALA A 175 -9.59 -14.21 -4.17
CA ALA A 175 -9.13 -13.34 -5.25
C ALA A 175 -10.27 -12.55 -5.95
N VAL A 176 -11.52 -13.04 -5.86
CA VAL A 176 -12.70 -12.31 -6.34
C VAL A 176 -12.87 -10.93 -5.69
N LEU A 177 -12.35 -10.72 -4.47
CA LEU A 177 -12.38 -9.42 -3.81
C LEU A 177 -11.48 -8.41 -4.52
N THR A 178 -10.32 -8.83 -5.02
CA THR A 178 -9.45 -8.00 -5.87
C THR A 178 -10.11 -7.68 -7.21
N GLN A 179 -10.79 -8.64 -7.84
CA GLN A 179 -11.52 -8.40 -9.10
C GLN A 179 -12.65 -7.38 -8.90
N ARG A 180 -13.40 -7.48 -7.80
CA ARG A 180 -14.42 -6.49 -7.42
C ARG A 180 -13.83 -5.12 -7.11
N ALA A 181 -12.66 -5.10 -6.44
CA ALA A 181 -11.94 -3.85 -6.20
C ALA A 181 -11.55 -3.17 -7.51
N ALA A 182 -10.95 -3.92 -8.46
CA ALA A 182 -10.59 -3.40 -9.77
C ALA A 182 -11.80 -2.82 -10.51
N GLN A 183 -12.90 -3.56 -10.58
CA GLN A 183 -14.14 -3.09 -11.22
C GLN A 183 -14.67 -1.80 -10.60
N ALA A 184 -14.67 -1.70 -9.26
CA ALA A 184 -15.11 -0.50 -8.57
C ALA A 184 -14.18 0.70 -8.84
N LEU A 185 -12.87 0.49 -8.90
CA LEU A 185 -11.87 1.51 -9.20
C LEU A 185 -12.01 2.00 -10.65
N GLU A 186 -12.09 1.09 -11.62
CA GLU A 186 -12.28 1.40 -13.05
C GLU A 186 -13.58 2.18 -13.30
N THR A 187 -14.69 1.78 -12.65
CA THR A 187 -15.98 2.50 -12.70
C THR A 187 -15.85 3.95 -12.22
N ASN A 188 -14.88 4.23 -11.36
CA ASN A 188 -14.58 5.58 -10.86
C ASN A 188 -13.43 6.28 -11.63
N GLY A 189 -13.04 5.76 -12.79
CA GLY A 189 -12.08 6.38 -13.70
C GLY A 189 -10.62 6.24 -13.25
N ILE A 190 -10.29 5.20 -12.50
CA ILE A 190 -8.92 4.86 -12.09
C ILE A 190 -8.37 3.83 -13.07
N GLU A 191 -7.14 4.03 -13.56
CA GLU A 191 -6.39 3.02 -14.33
C GLU A 191 -5.97 1.90 -13.39
N VAL A 192 -6.37 0.65 -13.68
CA VAL A 192 -6.08 -0.51 -12.84
C VAL A 192 -5.47 -1.64 -13.66
N ASP A 193 -4.29 -2.08 -13.27
CA ASP A 193 -3.71 -3.33 -13.71
C ASP A 193 -4.00 -4.43 -12.68
N VAL A 194 -4.39 -5.63 -13.14
CA VAL A 194 -4.65 -6.78 -12.27
C VAL A 194 -3.79 -7.97 -12.68
N HIS A 195 -3.13 -8.58 -11.71
CA HIS A 195 -2.41 -9.83 -11.87
C HIS A 195 -2.93 -10.89 -10.89
N ILE A 196 -3.48 -11.98 -11.40
CA ILE A 196 -3.87 -13.15 -10.59
C ILE A 196 -2.82 -14.23 -10.76
N ALA A 197 -2.10 -14.52 -9.68
CA ALA A 197 -1.02 -15.50 -9.64
C ALA A 197 -1.58 -16.91 -9.39
N GLN A 198 -1.33 -17.85 -10.31
CA GLN A 198 -1.85 -19.20 -10.24
C GLN A 198 -1.14 -20.05 -9.18
N GLY A 199 -1.90 -20.76 -8.36
CA GLY A 199 -1.40 -21.64 -7.30
C GLY A 199 -0.79 -20.91 -6.11
N VAL A 200 -0.92 -19.60 -6.05
CA VAL A 200 -0.38 -18.77 -4.95
C VAL A 200 -1.46 -18.55 -3.90
N GLY A 201 -1.12 -18.77 -2.63
CA GLY A 201 -1.96 -18.48 -1.48
C GLY A 201 -1.92 -17.01 -1.05
N HIS A 202 -2.13 -16.75 0.26
CA HIS A 202 -2.05 -15.40 0.85
C HIS A 202 -0.59 -14.95 0.98
N GLY A 203 0.00 -14.43 -0.08
CA GLY A 203 1.42 -14.07 -0.12
C GLY A 203 1.81 -13.27 -1.37
N ILE A 204 3.09 -12.97 -1.45
CA ILE A 204 3.72 -12.29 -2.59
C ILE A 204 4.67 -13.28 -3.26
N ASP A 205 4.37 -13.67 -4.49
CA ASP A 205 5.23 -14.52 -5.29
C ASP A 205 6.22 -13.73 -6.15
N GLN A 206 7.17 -14.43 -6.77
CA GLN A 206 8.20 -13.82 -7.62
C GLN A 206 7.60 -13.10 -8.82
N THR A 207 6.51 -13.62 -9.40
CA THR A 207 5.87 -13.01 -10.57
C THR A 207 5.15 -11.73 -10.18
N GLY A 208 4.38 -11.76 -9.07
CA GLY A 208 3.73 -10.58 -8.52
C GLY A 208 4.71 -9.48 -8.13
N LEU A 209 5.85 -9.85 -7.52
CA LEU A 209 6.92 -8.90 -7.21
C LEU A 209 7.52 -8.29 -8.49
N SER A 210 7.69 -9.08 -9.55
CA SER A 210 8.18 -8.59 -10.84
C SER A 210 7.19 -7.61 -11.50
N GLN A 211 5.89 -7.86 -11.39
CA GLN A 211 4.85 -6.92 -11.86
C GLN A 211 4.91 -5.61 -11.07
N ALA A 212 5.04 -5.70 -9.74
CA ALA A 212 5.19 -4.51 -8.88
C ALA A 212 6.44 -3.70 -9.24
N ALA A 213 7.59 -4.36 -9.49
CA ALA A 213 8.81 -3.68 -9.90
C ALA A 213 8.62 -2.91 -11.22
N ARG A 214 8.00 -3.52 -12.23
CA ARG A 214 7.68 -2.87 -13.51
C ARG A 214 6.72 -1.68 -13.33
N PHE A 215 5.70 -1.85 -12.50
CA PHE A 215 4.76 -0.79 -12.18
C PHE A 215 5.45 0.39 -11.50
N LEU A 216 6.31 0.13 -10.50
CA LEU A 216 7.08 1.16 -9.80
C LEU A 216 7.99 1.94 -10.76
N LEU A 217 8.70 1.24 -11.67
CA LEU A 217 9.53 1.89 -12.68
C LEU A 217 8.69 2.79 -13.60
N LYS A 218 7.53 2.30 -14.08
CA LYS A 218 6.60 3.11 -14.89
C LYS A 218 6.09 4.32 -14.12
N ALA A 219 5.67 4.13 -12.86
CA ALA A 219 5.12 5.19 -12.00
C ALA A 219 6.13 6.31 -11.72
N PHE A 220 7.41 5.99 -11.70
CA PHE A 220 8.51 6.94 -11.48
C PHE A 220 9.19 7.42 -12.77
N ASP A 221 8.65 7.10 -13.94
CA ASP A 221 9.25 7.41 -15.26
C ASP A 221 10.70 6.90 -15.39
N LEU A 222 11.01 5.76 -14.77
CA LEU A 222 12.31 5.10 -14.82
C LEU A 222 12.36 4.05 -15.95
N PRO A 223 13.55 3.80 -16.53
CA PRO A 223 13.68 2.83 -17.61
C PRO A 223 13.34 1.41 -17.14
N VAL A 224 12.39 0.77 -17.83
CA VAL A 224 12.09 -0.66 -17.64
C VAL A 224 13.11 -1.47 -18.44
N SER A 225 14.07 -2.10 -17.75
CA SER A 225 15.01 -3.03 -18.40
C SER A 225 14.23 -4.15 -19.08
N LYS A 226 14.62 -4.46 -20.34
CA LYS A 226 14.01 -5.54 -21.12
C LYS A 226 14.33 -6.91 -20.56
#